data_dba827936661403bb254bd85ba20b20e
#
_entry.id   dba827936661403bb254bd85ba20b20e
#
_cell.length_a   1.000
_cell.length_b   1.000
_cell.length_c   1.000
_cell.angle_alpha   90.00
_cell.angle_beta   90.00
_cell.angle_gamma   90.00
#
_symmetry.space_group_name_H-M   'P 1'
#
loop_
_entity.id
_entity.type
_entity.pdbx_description
1 polymer ?
#
loop_
_entity_poly.entity_id
_entity_poly.type
_entity_poly.pdbx_seq_one_letter_code
_entity_poly.pdbx_strand_id
1 'polypeptide(L)'
;MAKILIVDDEPRIRDLIREHLQYAGFTCEEAGDGTAALSVLSQGGIDLVILDIMMPFMDGMTCLREMRTRKIMTPVIMLTARSEEYDKLTGLESGADDYVVKPFSPRELVARVKAVLARTMPKPAEATGSYTFGDLSIDTASHSVKVAGQEASLTPKEFDLLVFLVSNKGIALSREKILQKVWNCLLYTSDAADE
;
A
#
# COMPACT_ATOMS: atom_id res chain seq x y z
N MET A 1 11.29 7.43 13.84
CA MET A 1 11.91 6.49 12.91
C MET A 1 10.82 5.50 12.53
N ALA A 2 10.52 5.31 11.24
CA ALA A 2 9.43 4.43 10.85
C ALA A 2 9.80 2.96 11.09
N LYS A 3 8.82 2.18 11.55
CA LYS A 3 8.94 0.77 11.91
C LYS A 3 8.25 -0.11 10.88
N ILE A 4 8.99 -1.00 10.25
CA ILE A 4 8.53 -1.86 9.15
C ILE A 4 8.38 -3.29 9.66
N LEU A 5 7.25 -3.92 9.40
CA LEU A 5 7.06 -5.34 9.61
C LEU A 5 7.37 -6.10 8.32
N ILE A 6 8.29 -7.04 8.37
CA ILE A 6 8.68 -7.91 7.27
C ILE A 6 8.05 -9.28 7.49
N VAL A 7 7.22 -9.73 6.56
CA VAL A 7 6.48 -11.00 6.66
C VAL A 7 6.79 -11.85 5.43
N ASP A 8 7.57 -12.90 5.64
CA ASP A 8 7.99 -13.86 4.63
C ASP A 8 8.40 -15.15 5.35
N ASP A 9 8.09 -16.33 4.82
CA ASP A 9 8.44 -17.60 5.47
C ASP A 9 9.93 -17.95 5.33
N GLU A 10 10.62 -17.37 4.33
CA GLU A 10 12.05 -17.58 4.11
C GLU A 10 12.90 -16.63 4.97
N PRO A 11 13.65 -17.14 6.00
CA PRO A 11 14.48 -16.29 6.86
C PRO A 11 15.53 -15.47 6.09
N ARG A 12 16.09 -16.05 5.02
CA ARG A 12 17.10 -15.39 4.19
C ARG A 12 16.55 -14.15 3.48
N ILE A 13 15.29 -14.20 3.06
CA ILE A 13 14.63 -13.05 2.42
C ILE A 13 14.37 -11.97 3.48
N ARG A 14 13.89 -12.35 4.65
CA ARG A 14 13.70 -11.40 5.76
C ARG A 14 15.00 -10.71 6.15
N ASP A 15 16.10 -11.49 6.31
CA ASP A 15 17.43 -10.95 6.62
C ASP A 15 17.89 -9.93 5.57
N LEU A 16 17.78 -10.29 4.29
CA LEU A 16 18.14 -9.41 3.17
C LEU A 16 17.36 -8.09 3.20
N ILE A 17 16.05 -8.17 3.36
CA ILE A 17 15.18 -6.99 3.40
C ILE A 17 15.50 -6.14 4.63
N ARG A 18 15.65 -6.77 5.80
CA ARG A 18 15.98 -6.08 7.06
C ARG A 18 17.29 -5.30 6.96
N GLU A 19 18.36 -5.92 6.46
CA GLU A 19 19.66 -5.26 6.33
C GLU A 19 19.58 -3.97 5.49
N HIS A 20 18.88 -4.03 4.36
CA HIS A 20 18.74 -2.86 3.46
C HIS A 20 17.83 -1.79 4.05
N LEU A 21 16.77 -2.16 4.76
CA LEU A 21 15.90 -1.22 5.45
C LEU A 21 16.60 -0.54 6.63
N GLN A 22 17.36 -1.29 7.42
CA GLN A 22 18.16 -0.74 8.52
C GLN A 22 19.23 0.22 8.02
N TYR A 23 19.90 -0.13 6.92
CA TYR A 23 20.86 0.78 6.27
C TYR A 23 20.17 2.08 5.78
N ALA A 24 18.92 1.99 5.37
CA ALA A 24 18.12 3.14 4.96
C ALA A 24 17.51 3.95 6.13
N GLY A 25 17.77 3.54 7.39
CA GLY A 25 17.37 4.23 8.61
C GLY A 25 15.99 3.82 9.16
N PHE A 26 15.45 2.66 8.76
CA PHE A 26 14.22 2.12 9.32
C PHE A 26 14.50 1.14 10.47
N THR A 27 13.53 0.97 11.37
CA THR A 27 13.50 -0.14 12.32
C THR A 27 12.63 -1.25 11.77
N CYS A 28 12.96 -2.52 12.07
CA CYS A 28 12.29 -3.67 11.51
C CYS A 28 11.82 -4.63 12.60
N GLU A 29 10.64 -5.20 12.41
CA GLU A 29 10.16 -6.43 13.05
C GLU A 29 9.93 -7.50 11.99
N GLU A 30 9.92 -8.77 12.40
CA GLU A 30 9.80 -9.89 11.49
C GLU A 30 8.69 -10.85 11.94
N ALA A 31 8.03 -11.46 10.95
CA ALA A 31 7.11 -12.56 11.14
C ALA A 31 7.31 -13.62 10.05
N GLY A 32 7.15 -14.88 10.37
CA GLY A 32 7.34 -16.00 9.44
C GLY A 32 6.05 -16.44 8.75
N ASP A 33 4.91 -15.92 9.13
CA ASP A 33 3.60 -16.22 8.56
C ASP A 33 2.57 -15.13 8.89
N GLY A 34 1.39 -15.21 8.26
CA GLY A 34 0.33 -14.22 8.45
C GLY A 34 -0.25 -14.19 9.87
N THR A 35 -0.25 -15.30 10.58
CA THR A 35 -0.77 -15.38 11.96
C THR A 35 0.14 -14.62 12.93
N ALA A 36 1.45 -14.84 12.81
CA ALA A 36 2.46 -14.11 13.56
C ALA A 36 2.41 -12.60 13.23
N ALA A 37 2.24 -12.26 11.95
CA ALA A 37 2.10 -10.87 11.51
C ALA A 37 0.91 -10.17 12.16
N LEU A 38 -0.28 -10.80 12.19
CA LEU A 38 -1.46 -10.25 12.83
C LEU A 38 -1.28 -10.06 14.34
N SER A 39 -0.53 -10.95 14.99
CA SER A 39 -0.20 -10.83 16.41
C SER A 39 0.66 -9.60 16.68
N VAL A 40 1.68 -9.35 15.86
CA VAL A 40 2.53 -8.15 15.95
C VAL A 40 1.70 -6.89 15.69
N LEU A 41 0.91 -6.88 14.62
CA LEU A 41 0.08 -5.74 14.24
C LEU A 41 -0.96 -5.36 15.30
N SER A 42 -1.46 -6.33 16.04
CA SER A 42 -2.43 -6.08 17.13
C SER A 42 -1.83 -5.29 18.30
N GLN A 43 -0.51 -5.29 18.45
CA GLN A 43 0.22 -4.51 19.46
C GLN A 43 0.42 -3.05 19.03
N GLY A 44 0.21 -2.75 17.76
CA GLY A 44 0.39 -1.42 17.19
C GLY A 44 1.84 -1.01 16.96
N GLY A 45 2.05 0.21 16.47
CA GLY A 45 3.38 0.78 16.29
C GLY A 45 4.11 0.34 15.02
N ILE A 46 3.43 -0.31 14.07
CA ILE A 46 3.94 -0.63 12.75
C ILE A 46 3.46 0.42 11.74
N ASP A 47 4.39 1.02 11.01
CA ASP A 47 4.11 2.09 10.05
C ASP A 47 3.90 1.56 8.62
N LEU A 48 4.45 0.39 8.30
CA LEU A 48 4.28 -0.27 7.00
C LEU A 48 4.54 -1.78 7.12
N VAL A 49 3.85 -2.58 6.33
CA VAL A 49 4.05 -4.04 6.22
C VAL A 49 4.58 -4.38 4.83
N ILE A 50 5.63 -5.19 4.77
CA ILE A 50 6.07 -5.91 3.58
C ILE A 50 5.58 -7.34 3.76
N LEU A 51 4.75 -7.84 2.85
CA LEU A 51 3.98 -9.07 3.04
C LEU A 51 4.13 -9.99 1.83
N ASP A 52 4.75 -11.14 2.03
CA ASP A 52 4.77 -12.17 0.98
C ASP A 52 3.39 -12.78 0.78
N ILE A 53 3.04 -13.07 -0.47
CA ILE A 53 1.77 -13.73 -0.81
C ILE A 53 1.84 -15.21 -0.47
N MET A 54 2.94 -15.87 -0.81
CA MET A 54 3.07 -17.33 -0.75
C MET A 54 3.71 -17.78 0.56
N MET A 55 2.91 -17.94 1.60
CA MET A 55 3.38 -18.41 2.90
C MET A 55 2.55 -19.59 3.41
N PRO A 56 3.13 -20.50 4.22
CA PRO A 56 2.40 -21.57 4.87
C PRO A 56 1.42 -21.04 5.92
N PHE A 57 0.45 -21.88 6.30
CA PHE A 57 -0.58 -21.63 7.33
C PHE A 57 -1.56 -20.52 6.95
N MET A 58 -1.11 -19.28 6.85
CA MET A 58 -1.91 -18.14 6.42
C MET A 58 -1.14 -17.39 5.32
N ASP A 59 -1.67 -17.43 4.10
CA ASP A 59 -1.12 -16.69 2.96
C ASP A 59 -1.28 -15.16 3.13
N GLY A 60 -0.49 -14.39 2.38
CA GLY A 60 -0.47 -12.94 2.50
C GLY A 60 -1.79 -12.27 2.13
N MET A 61 -2.54 -12.82 1.16
CA MET A 61 -3.84 -12.26 0.77
C MET A 61 -4.89 -12.44 1.86
N THR A 62 -4.88 -13.60 2.51
CA THR A 62 -5.75 -13.87 3.66
C THR A 62 -5.37 -12.98 4.85
N CYS A 63 -4.07 -12.82 5.10
CA CYS A 63 -3.56 -11.91 6.13
C CYS A 63 -4.01 -10.46 5.88
N LEU A 64 -3.87 -9.95 4.65
CA LEU A 64 -4.30 -8.61 4.28
C LEU A 64 -5.81 -8.40 4.48
N ARG A 65 -6.64 -9.36 4.04
CA ARG A 65 -8.10 -9.31 4.26
C ARG A 65 -8.45 -9.26 5.75
N GLU A 66 -7.77 -10.08 6.54
CA GLU A 66 -7.97 -10.10 7.99
C GLU A 66 -7.54 -8.79 8.67
N MET A 67 -6.43 -8.18 8.23
CA MET A 67 -6.03 -6.83 8.66
C MET A 67 -7.16 -5.83 8.42
N ARG A 68 -7.71 -5.77 7.21
CA ARG A 68 -8.79 -4.83 6.85
C ARG A 68 -10.08 -5.10 7.61
N THR A 69 -10.44 -6.36 7.82
CA THR A 69 -11.59 -6.77 8.65
C THR A 69 -11.44 -6.26 10.08
N ARG A 70 -10.23 -6.31 10.64
CA ARG A 70 -9.90 -5.77 11.97
C ARG A 70 -9.67 -4.26 11.98
N LYS A 71 -9.91 -3.56 10.86
CA LYS A 71 -9.68 -2.12 10.70
C LYS A 71 -8.21 -1.71 10.92
N ILE A 72 -7.27 -2.60 10.68
CA ILE A 72 -5.84 -2.29 10.65
C ILE A 72 -5.55 -1.71 9.27
N MET A 73 -5.39 -0.38 9.20
CA MET A 73 -5.20 0.38 7.96
C MET A 73 -3.72 0.63 7.64
N THR A 74 -2.81 0.02 8.39
CA THR A 74 -1.37 0.07 8.09
C THR A 74 -1.12 -0.25 6.61
N PRO A 75 -0.33 0.57 5.90
CA PRO A 75 -0.03 0.36 4.49
C PRO A 75 0.74 -0.94 4.27
N VAL A 76 0.45 -1.61 3.14
CA VAL A 76 1.00 -2.93 2.81
C VAL A 76 1.61 -2.92 1.42
N ILE A 77 2.88 -3.35 1.32
CA ILE A 77 3.54 -3.71 0.06
C ILE A 77 3.53 -5.23 -0.04
N MET A 78 2.86 -5.77 -1.06
CA MET A 78 2.81 -7.21 -1.31
C MET A 78 4.04 -7.67 -2.11
N LEU A 79 4.65 -8.80 -1.72
CA LEU A 79 5.65 -9.48 -2.52
C LEU A 79 4.98 -10.63 -3.26
N THR A 80 5.16 -10.74 -4.58
CA THR A 80 4.54 -11.76 -5.42
C THR A 80 5.57 -12.47 -6.30
N ALA A 81 5.40 -13.79 -6.52
CA ALA A 81 6.29 -14.58 -7.37
C ALA A 81 5.93 -14.49 -8.87
N ARG A 82 4.74 -13.97 -9.23
CA ARG A 82 4.22 -13.99 -10.61
C ARG A 82 3.69 -12.64 -11.06
N SER A 83 4.13 -12.22 -12.26
CA SER A 83 3.58 -11.06 -12.96
C SER A 83 2.08 -11.22 -13.30
N GLU A 84 1.61 -12.45 -13.60
CA GLU A 84 0.19 -12.74 -13.88
C GLU A 84 -0.71 -12.61 -12.65
N GLU A 85 -0.19 -12.86 -11.44
CA GLU A 85 -0.89 -12.56 -10.19
C GLU A 85 -0.95 -11.06 -9.95
N TYR A 86 0.10 -10.33 -10.33
CA TYR A 86 0.14 -8.88 -10.30
C TYR A 86 -1.03 -8.27 -11.08
N ASP A 87 -1.32 -8.76 -12.28
CA ASP A 87 -2.43 -8.26 -13.13
C ASP A 87 -3.82 -8.54 -12.54
N LYS A 88 -3.96 -9.65 -11.78
CA LYS A 88 -5.21 -9.98 -11.08
C LYS A 88 -5.37 -9.25 -9.75
N LEU A 89 -4.25 -8.97 -9.07
CA LEU A 89 -4.21 -8.35 -7.74
C LEU A 89 -4.20 -6.82 -7.79
N THR A 90 -3.83 -6.21 -8.93
CA THR A 90 -3.94 -4.76 -9.18
C THR A 90 -5.39 -4.29 -9.33
N GLY A 91 -6.37 -5.22 -9.24
CA GLY A 91 -7.76 -4.85 -9.05
C GLY A 91 -7.97 -4.11 -7.73
N LEU A 92 -8.83 -3.09 -7.76
CA LEU A 92 -9.24 -2.20 -6.66
C LEU A 92 -9.69 -2.92 -5.35
N GLU A 93 -9.75 -4.26 -5.36
CA GLU A 93 -10.35 -5.07 -4.29
C GLU A 93 -9.35 -5.59 -3.24
N SER A 94 -8.04 -5.53 -3.49
CA SER A 94 -7.06 -6.18 -2.60
C SER A 94 -6.73 -5.38 -1.34
N GLY A 95 -6.89 -4.05 -1.36
CA GLY A 95 -6.55 -3.18 -0.23
C GLY A 95 -5.04 -3.04 0.05
N ALA A 96 -4.17 -3.49 -0.88
CA ALA A 96 -2.73 -3.28 -0.82
C ALA A 96 -2.34 -1.91 -1.39
N ASP A 97 -1.25 -1.34 -0.88
CA ASP A 97 -0.76 -0.02 -1.28
C ASP A 97 0.25 -0.07 -2.41
N ASP A 98 1.00 -1.17 -2.54
CA ASP A 98 1.94 -1.42 -3.64
C ASP A 98 2.23 -2.92 -3.77
N TYR A 99 2.85 -3.31 -4.90
CA TYR A 99 3.27 -4.68 -5.21
C TYR A 99 4.68 -4.70 -5.74
N VAL A 100 5.43 -5.75 -5.39
CA VAL A 100 6.78 -6.00 -5.86
C VAL A 100 6.89 -7.44 -6.33
N VAL A 101 7.35 -7.64 -7.56
CA VAL A 101 7.51 -8.98 -8.14
C VAL A 101 8.87 -9.55 -7.74
N LYS A 102 8.90 -10.79 -7.25
CA LYS A 102 10.12 -11.57 -7.01
C LYS A 102 10.65 -12.15 -8.33
N PRO A 103 11.96 -12.10 -8.63
CA PRO A 103 13.03 -11.50 -7.81
C PRO A 103 13.07 -9.97 -7.92
N PHE A 104 13.28 -9.30 -6.81
CA PHE A 104 13.32 -7.84 -6.73
C PHE A 104 14.71 -7.32 -6.36
N SER A 105 14.99 -6.08 -6.71
CA SER A 105 16.15 -5.36 -6.19
C SER A 105 15.84 -4.81 -4.79
N PRO A 106 16.67 -5.08 -3.76
CA PRO A 106 16.48 -4.50 -2.43
C PRO A 106 16.45 -2.96 -2.45
N ARG A 107 17.19 -2.33 -3.37
CA ARG A 107 17.15 -0.86 -3.56
C ARG A 107 15.79 -0.38 -4.07
N GLU A 108 15.18 -1.13 -4.97
CA GLU A 108 13.84 -0.85 -5.47
C GLU A 108 12.82 -0.95 -4.33
N LEU A 109 12.87 -2.04 -3.55
CA LEU A 109 11.98 -2.23 -2.42
C LEU A 109 12.08 -1.07 -1.41
N VAL A 110 13.30 -0.65 -1.05
CA VAL A 110 13.53 0.50 -0.17
C VAL A 110 12.95 1.79 -0.75
N ALA A 111 13.09 2.03 -2.06
CA ALA A 111 12.52 3.20 -2.72
C ALA A 111 10.98 3.19 -2.65
N ARG A 112 10.35 2.04 -2.85
CA ARG A 112 8.89 1.86 -2.73
C ARG A 112 8.40 2.06 -1.30
N VAL A 113 9.10 1.51 -0.30
CA VAL A 113 8.82 1.75 1.12
C VAL A 113 8.81 3.25 1.42
N LYS A 114 9.85 3.99 0.98
CA LYS A 114 9.91 5.45 1.14
C LYS A 114 8.74 6.15 0.46
N ALA A 115 8.39 5.73 -0.75
CA ALA A 115 7.29 6.32 -1.51
C ALA A 115 5.91 6.08 -0.84
N VAL A 116 5.67 4.88 -0.31
CA VAL A 116 4.43 4.56 0.42
C VAL A 116 4.36 5.36 1.72
N LEU A 117 5.44 5.35 2.53
CA LEU A 117 5.48 6.12 3.79
C LEU A 117 5.32 7.64 3.58
N ALA A 118 5.88 8.18 2.49
CA ALA A 118 5.73 9.61 2.19
C ALA A 118 4.29 10.04 1.91
N ARG A 119 3.41 9.09 1.56
CA ARG A 119 1.97 9.35 1.37
C ARG A 119 1.19 9.32 2.69
N THR A 120 1.69 8.56 3.67
CA THR A 120 1.05 8.43 4.99
C THR A 120 1.49 9.51 5.98
N MET A 121 2.63 10.17 5.70
CA MET A 121 3.07 11.30 6.50
C MET A 121 2.39 12.60 6.00
N PRO A 122 1.90 13.47 6.89
CA PRO A 122 1.39 14.76 6.47
C PRO A 122 2.50 15.52 5.74
N LYS A 123 2.33 15.75 4.43
CA LYS A 123 3.23 16.61 3.67
C LYS A 123 3.20 18.02 4.27
N PRO A 124 4.36 18.69 4.42
CA PRO A 124 4.33 20.14 4.62
C PRO A 124 3.58 20.76 3.44
N ALA A 125 2.54 21.47 3.73
CA ALA A 125 1.66 22.31 2.93
C ALA A 125 2.08 22.58 1.46
N GLU A 126 1.70 21.67 0.54
CA GLU A 126 1.49 22.01 -0.87
C GLU A 126 0.21 21.32 -1.35
N ALA A 127 -0.86 22.00 -1.23
CA ALA A 127 -2.26 21.79 -1.58
C ALA A 127 -3.16 21.67 -0.34
N THR A 128 -3.31 22.76 0.41
CA THR A 128 -4.37 22.91 1.40
C THR A 128 -5.71 23.02 0.68
N GLY A 129 -6.32 21.90 0.38
CA GLY A 129 -7.66 21.81 -0.16
C GLY A 129 -8.55 20.98 0.77
N SER A 130 -9.56 21.61 1.35
CA SER A 130 -10.69 20.88 1.87
C SER A 130 -11.74 20.76 0.77
N TYR A 131 -12.24 19.56 0.55
CA TYR A 131 -13.34 19.30 -0.37
C TYR A 131 -14.59 18.97 0.42
N THR A 132 -15.73 19.56 0.02
CA THR A 132 -17.03 19.25 0.65
C THR A 132 -18.04 18.95 -0.45
N PHE A 133 -18.71 17.80 -0.33
CA PHE A 133 -19.75 17.35 -1.25
C PHE A 133 -20.92 16.77 -0.44
N GLY A 134 -21.97 17.57 -0.22
CA GLY A 134 -23.06 17.15 0.66
C GLY A 134 -22.51 16.79 2.06
N ASP A 135 -22.74 15.56 2.47
CA ASP A 135 -22.30 15.06 3.78
C ASP A 135 -20.83 14.59 3.82
N LEU A 136 -20.14 14.55 2.66
CA LEU A 136 -18.74 14.15 2.56
C LEU A 136 -17.82 15.36 2.72
N SER A 137 -16.90 15.30 3.66
CA SER A 137 -15.80 16.27 3.83
C SER A 137 -14.47 15.57 3.82
N ILE A 138 -13.52 16.11 3.06
CA ILE A 138 -12.17 15.59 2.87
C ILE A 138 -11.21 16.70 3.22
N ASP A 139 -10.31 16.45 4.17
CA ASP A 139 -9.23 17.34 4.51
C ASP A 139 -7.90 16.70 4.09
N THR A 140 -7.27 17.29 3.06
CA THR A 140 -6.02 16.77 2.51
C THR A 140 -4.81 17.07 3.40
N ALA A 141 -4.90 18.07 4.26
CA ALA A 141 -3.81 18.43 5.17
C ALA A 141 -3.73 17.44 6.34
N SER A 142 -4.88 17.05 6.91
CA SER A 142 -4.96 16.08 8.01
C SER A 142 -5.16 14.65 7.54
N HIS A 143 -5.25 14.39 6.22
CA HIS A 143 -5.60 13.09 5.63
C HIS A 143 -6.87 12.48 6.23
N SER A 144 -7.87 13.30 6.55
CA SER A 144 -9.11 12.87 7.17
C SER A 144 -10.29 12.96 6.22
N VAL A 145 -11.19 12.00 6.34
CA VAL A 145 -12.46 11.95 5.61
C VAL A 145 -13.59 11.79 6.60
N LYS A 146 -14.64 12.59 6.43
CA LYS A 146 -15.86 12.48 7.25
C LYS A 146 -17.08 12.35 6.34
N VAL A 147 -18.01 11.49 6.73
CA VAL A 147 -19.31 11.32 6.09
C VAL A 147 -20.39 11.59 7.13
N ALA A 148 -21.26 12.55 6.89
CA ALA A 148 -22.27 13.01 7.85
C ALA A 148 -21.68 13.34 9.24
N GLY A 149 -20.47 13.92 9.25
CA GLY A 149 -19.75 14.29 10.48
C GLY A 149 -19.02 13.15 11.19
N GLN A 150 -19.17 11.90 10.74
CA GLN A 150 -18.46 10.74 11.28
C GLN A 150 -17.19 10.45 10.48
N GLU A 151 -16.10 10.15 11.17
CA GLU A 151 -14.82 9.84 10.56
C GLU A 151 -14.86 8.49 9.83
N ALA A 152 -14.44 8.48 8.57
CA ALA A 152 -14.32 7.28 7.74
C ALA A 152 -12.86 6.82 7.73
N SER A 153 -12.63 5.55 8.09
CA SER A 153 -11.29 4.95 8.03
C SER A 153 -11.00 4.48 6.60
N LEU A 154 -9.99 5.07 5.97
CA LEU A 154 -9.51 4.71 4.64
C LEU A 154 -8.04 4.26 4.73
N THR A 155 -7.65 3.35 3.84
CA THR A 155 -6.23 3.10 3.59
C THR A 155 -5.60 4.30 2.88
N PRO A 156 -4.27 4.49 2.93
CA PRO A 156 -3.60 5.56 2.20
C PRO A 156 -3.95 5.59 0.70
N LYS A 157 -4.07 4.42 0.06
CA LYS A 157 -4.45 4.32 -1.36
C LYS A 157 -5.90 4.68 -1.65
N GLU A 158 -6.81 4.31 -0.78
CA GLU A 158 -8.21 4.71 -0.90
C GLU A 158 -8.36 6.22 -0.75
N PHE A 159 -7.59 6.82 0.17
CA PHE A 159 -7.54 8.26 0.33
C PHE A 159 -6.98 8.95 -0.93
N ASP A 160 -5.84 8.48 -1.46
CA ASP A 160 -5.22 9.01 -2.69
C ASP A 160 -6.20 8.92 -3.87
N LEU A 161 -6.90 7.77 -4.02
CA LEU A 161 -7.91 7.59 -5.05
C LEU A 161 -9.06 8.58 -4.89
N LEU A 162 -9.58 8.74 -3.67
CA LEU A 162 -10.66 9.66 -3.39
C LEU A 162 -10.25 11.10 -3.73
N VAL A 163 -9.08 11.56 -3.28
CA VAL A 163 -8.54 12.89 -3.58
C VAL A 163 -8.34 13.07 -5.08
N PHE A 164 -7.82 12.05 -5.77
CA PHE A 164 -7.65 12.10 -7.23
C PHE A 164 -8.99 12.25 -7.96
N LEU A 165 -10.02 11.51 -7.56
CA LEU A 165 -11.35 11.60 -8.16
C LEU A 165 -12.01 12.96 -7.93
N VAL A 166 -11.96 13.48 -6.69
CA VAL A 166 -12.57 14.80 -6.38
C VAL A 166 -11.85 15.95 -7.04
N SER A 167 -10.52 15.86 -7.17
CA SER A 167 -9.72 16.86 -7.87
C SER A 167 -9.96 16.89 -9.39
N ASN A 168 -10.52 15.83 -9.95
CA ASN A 168 -10.88 15.69 -11.36
C ASN A 168 -12.41 15.65 -11.58
N LYS A 169 -13.18 16.25 -10.69
CA LYS A 169 -14.65 16.29 -10.78
C LYS A 169 -15.12 16.79 -12.15
N GLY A 170 -16.03 16.05 -12.77
CA GLY A 170 -16.59 16.39 -14.09
C GLY A 170 -15.74 15.94 -15.28
N ILE A 171 -14.61 15.26 -15.06
CA ILE A 171 -13.77 14.69 -16.10
C ILE A 171 -13.94 13.18 -16.12
N ALA A 172 -14.21 12.60 -17.29
CA ALA A 172 -14.19 11.15 -17.44
C ALA A 172 -12.73 10.64 -17.37
N LEU A 173 -12.47 9.76 -16.44
CA LEU A 173 -11.14 9.18 -16.22
C LEU A 173 -11.13 7.74 -16.72
N SER A 174 -10.13 7.37 -17.54
CA SER A 174 -9.95 5.97 -17.91
C SER A 174 -9.34 5.19 -16.76
N ARG A 175 -9.58 3.86 -16.76
CA ARG A 175 -9.01 2.94 -15.76
C ARG A 175 -7.49 3.04 -15.72
N GLU A 176 -6.85 3.10 -16.90
CA GLU A 176 -5.38 3.20 -17.05
C GLU A 176 -4.86 4.47 -16.37
N LYS A 177 -5.54 5.60 -16.59
CA LYS A 177 -5.16 6.88 -15.99
C LYS A 177 -5.28 6.86 -14.47
N ILE A 178 -6.30 6.21 -13.93
CA ILE A 178 -6.47 6.02 -12.48
C ILE A 178 -5.35 5.14 -11.94
N LEU A 179 -5.10 3.98 -12.55
CA LEU A 179 -4.05 3.05 -12.14
C LEU A 179 -2.66 3.69 -12.21
N GLN A 180 -2.36 4.41 -13.27
CA GLN A 180 -1.08 5.10 -13.43
C GLN A 180 -0.88 6.17 -12.35
N LYS A 181 -1.90 6.97 -12.04
CA LYS A 181 -1.77 8.10 -11.10
C LYS A 181 -1.81 7.68 -9.64
N VAL A 182 -2.66 6.72 -9.29
CA VAL A 182 -2.85 6.31 -7.89
C VAL A 182 -1.88 5.17 -7.52
N TRP A 183 -1.63 4.21 -8.42
CA TRP A 183 -0.75 3.06 -8.15
C TRP A 183 0.61 3.15 -8.81
N ASN A 184 0.87 4.20 -9.62
CA ASN A 184 2.12 4.36 -10.38
C ASN A 184 2.46 3.13 -11.25
N CYS A 185 1.43 2.40 -11.70
CA CYS A 185 1.58 1.29 -12.61
C CYS A 185 1.88 1.83 -14.02
N LEU A 186 3.08 1.60 -14.51
CA LEU A 186 3.37 1.68 -15.93
C LEU A 186 2.73 0.44 -16.58
N LEU A 187 1.52 0.61 -17.11
CA LEU A 187 0.99 -0.38 -18.05
C LEU A 187 1.92 -0.36 -19.27
N TYR A 188 2.64 -1.45 -19.47
CA TYR A 188 3.20 -1.75 -20.77
C TYR A 188 2.02 -1.88 -21.74
N THR A 189 1.72 -0.81 -22.46
CA THR A 189 0.93 -0.93 -23.67
C THR A 189 1.82 -1.69 -24.64
N SER A 190 1.55 -2.98 -24.82
CA SER A 190 2.05 -3.74 -25.95
C SER A 190 1.32 -3.24 -27.21
N ASP A 191 1.74 -2.10 -27.72
CA ASP A 191 1.57 -1.79 -29.13
C ASP A 191 2.64 -2.57 -29.91
N ALA A 192 2.33 -3.83 -30.13
CA ALA A 192 3.03 -4.63 -31.12
C ALA A 192 2.00 -5.51 -31.78
N ALA A 193 1.33 -4.98 -32.76
CA ALA A 193 0.81 -5.71 -33.90
C ALA A 193 0.26 -4.68 -34.87
N ASP A 194 0.93 -4.51 -35.96
CA ASP A 194 0.45 -4.85 -37.27
C ASP A 194 1.49 -4.36 -38.27
N GLU A 195 2.26 -5.28 -38.75
CA GLU A 195 2.69 -5.35 -40.17
C GLU A 195 2.78 -6.82 -40.59
#